data_45066a93ab1f576eaefd3595aa040ce0
#
_entry.id   45066a93ab1f576eaefd3595aa040ce0
#
_cell.length_a   1.000
_cell.length_b   1.000
_cell.length_c   1.000
_cell.angle_alpha   90.00
_cell.angle_beta   90.00
_cell.angle_gamma   90.00
#
_symmetry.space_group_name_H-M   'P 1'
#
loop_
_entity.id
_entity.type
_entity.pdbx_description
1 polymer ?
#
loop_
_entity_poly.entity_id
_entity_poly.type
_entity_poly.pdbx_seq_one_letter_code
_entity_poly.pdbx_strand_id
1 'polypeptide(L)'
;PAGNHDVKRYKQFKDIYVQFNPTVWSSDETDKKHLLDIQKLVLSKDKNTKPIILVDSYYLDKDEYEVKGLLNSIVKGKFHHSSKDQFFKDKDYIIEHITSLFSEKNQQRGFDYMSEMIDNLDEMISTIDFKIPLGKKYLPDYEMNEPEKKLAKDNKALFEYYCKKLFKEKIQSNKSLDIKAYKERLELEKNLIIEGNVVDYFLILKDIVDWCKERNILLGIGRGSAAGSLVSYMFDITHLDPIKYNLLFERFLNKARLLTGALPDIDEDVPSNHRQDIINYVMGKYGEDQVACIGTSQNFKLKSLLKDVLKLKGVDFSYANLITSFFTKEYDFAGVEGIYQMAAKEQKVKDLINQHHDTIELMDLCMFQPRSFGIHAAAIIIVPKYRDGERTYVWDYL
;
A
#
# COMPACT_ATOMS: atom_id res chain seq x y z
N PRO A 1 7.61 -23.73 -12.00
CA PRO A 1 8.72 -24.61 -12.35
C PRO A 1 8.98 -25.52 -11.16
N ALA A 2 8.61 -26.82 -11.31
CA ALA A 2 8.97 -27.84 -10.33
C ALA A 2 10.51 -28.02 -10.38
N GLY A 3 11.22 -27.05 -9.87
CA GLY A 3 12.61 -27.24 -9.52
C GLY A 3 12.69 -28.32 -8.47
N ASN A 4 13.70 -29.16 -8.51
CA ASN A 4 14.06 -30.11 -7.45
C ASN A 4 14.18 -29.34 -6.12
N HIS A 5 13.04 -29.02 -5.51
CA HIS A 5 13.04 -28.45 -4.17
C HIS A 5 13.47 -29.56 -3.22
N ASP A 6 14.67 -29.42 -2.70
CA ASP A 6 15.19 -30.33 -1.70
C ASP A 6 14.35 -30.18 -0.41
N VAL A 7 13.29 -30.96 -0.32
CA VAL A 7 12.38 -31.01 0.85
C VAL A 7 13.18 -31.21 2.15
N LYS A 8 14.39 -31.79 2.07
CA LYS A 8 15.30 -31.93 3.22
C LYS A 8 15.66 -30.59 3.88
N ARG A 9 15.63 -29.46 3.14
CA ARG A 9 15.87 -28.13 3.72
C ARG A 9 14.77 -27.68 4.68
N TYR A 10 13.57 -28.27 4.57
CA TYR A 10 12.40 -27.87 5.35
C TYR A 10 12.07 -28.82 6.49
N LYS A 11 12.93 -29.80 6.81
CA LYS A 11 12.72 -30.78 7.89
C LYS A 11 12.50 -30.19 9.29
N GLN A 12 12.87 -28.94 9.48
CA GLN A 12 12.63 -28.20 10.71
C GLN A 12 11.16 -27.77 10.91
N PHE A 13 10.37 -27.78 9.85
CA PHE A 13 8.96 -27.44 9.93
C PHE A 13 8.12 -28.67 10.27
N LYS A 14 7.07 -28.46 11.06
CA LYS A 14 6.17 -29.53 11.50
C LYS A 14 5.41 -30.14 10.33
N ASP A 15 4.89 -29.27 9.45
CA ASP A 15 4.13 -29.63 8.27
C ASP A 15 4.66 -28.87 7.06
N ILE A 16 4.74 -29.53 5.90
CA ILE A 16 5.14 -28.96 4.62
C ILE A 16 4.01 -29.22 3.63
N TYR A 17 3.44 -28.15 3.07
CA TYR A 17 2.39 -28.25 2.07
C TYR A 17 2.98 -28.08 0.67
N VAL A 18 2.66 -29.02 -0.24
CA VAL A 18 3.10 -28.99 -1.63
C VAL A 18 1.90 -28.73 -2.53
N GLN A 19 1.95 -27.57 -3.18
CA GLN A 19 0.87 -27.13 -4.05
C GLN A 19 0.83 -27.89 -5.36
N PHE A 20 -0.35 -28.40 -5.73
CA PHE A 20 -0.74 -28.76 -7.08
C PHE A 20 -1.63 -27.66 -7.65
N ASN A 21 -1.24 -27.09 -8.79
CA ASN A 21 -2.02 -26.07 -9.50
C ASN A 21 -2.28 -26.53 -10.93
N PRO A 22 -3.45 -27.12 -11.20
CA PRO A 22 -3.79 -27.67 -12.52
C PRO A 22 -3.96 -26.62 -13.61
N THR A 23 -4.02 -25.33 -13.27
CA THR A 23 -4.30 -24.25 -14.22
C THR A 23 -3.05 -23.57 -14.77
N VAL A 24 -1.87 -23.92 -14.27
CA VAL A 24 -0.59 -23.33 -14.73
C VAL A 24 -0.13 -23.95 -16.04
N TRP A 25 -0.57 -25.18 -16.35
CA TRP A 25 -0.11 -25.95 -17.49
C TRP A 25 -1.14 -25.98 -18.61
N SER A 26 -0.64 -25.87 -19.81
CA SER A 26 -1.46 -25.74 -21.03
C SER A 26 -1.90 -27.05 -21.63
N SER A 27 -1.61 -28.22 -21.04
CA SER A 27 -2.02 -29.52 -21.54
C SER A 27 -2.23 -30.53 -20.42
N ASP A 28 -3.21 -31.41 -20.62
CA ASP A 28 -3.54 -32.53 -19.73
C ASP A 28 -2.31 -33.42 -19.42
N GLU A 29 -1.41 -33.60 -20.39
CA GLU A 29 -0.20 -34.40 -20.19
C GLU A 29 0.76 -33.74 -19.19
N THR A 30 0.86 -32.41 -19.21
CA THR A 30 1.70 -31.67 -18.29
C THR A 30 1.12 -31.70 -16.88
N ASP A 31 -0.20 -31.57 -16.75
CA ASP A 31 -0.91 -31.67 -15.48
C ASP A 31 -0.77 -33.09 -14.88
N LYS A 32 -0.95 -34.14 -15.72
CA LYS A 32 -0.71 -35.53 -15.30
C LYS A 32 0.69 -35.79 -14.79
N LYS A 33 1.68 -35.29 -15.53
CA LYS A 33 3.09 -35.43 -15.12
C LYS A 33 3.35 -34.74 -13.77
N HIS A 34 2.84 -33.55 -13.61
CA HIS A 34 3.01 -32.79 -12.35
C HIS A 34 2.31 -33.48 -11.18
N LEU A 35 1.10 -33.97 -11.38
CA LEU A 35 0.38 -34.74 -10.37
C LEU A 35 1.17 -35.98 -9.95
N LEU A 36 1.75 -36.72 -10.92
CA LEU A 36 2.62 -37.88 -10.64
C LEU A 36 3.89 -37.50 -9.90
N ASP A 37 4.48 -36.37 -10.20
CA ASP A 37 5.70 -35.90 -9.51
C ASP A 37 5.39 -35.48 -8.07
N ILE A 38 4.23 -34.88 -7.79
CA ILE A 38 3.76 -34.60 -6.43
C ILE A 38 3.47 -35.90 -5.68
N GLN A 39 2.79 -36.86 -6.33
CA GLN A 39 2.56 -38.19 -5.72
C GLN A 39 3.89 -38.87 -5.32
N LYS A 40 4.90 -38.85 -6.19
CA LYS A 40 6.23 -39.40 -5.87
C LYS A 40 6.87 -38.68 -4.69
N LEU A 41 6.72 -37.36 -4.62
CA LEU A 41 7.27 -36.55 -3.52
C LEU A 41 6.60 -36.93 -2.20
N VAL A 42 5.28 -37.06 -2.17
CA VAL A 42 4.51 -37.45 -0.98
C VAL A 42 4.82 -38.91 -0.58
N LEU A 43 4.93 -39.82 -1.55
CA LEU A 43 5.28 -41.23 -1.32
C LEU A 43 6.74 -41.44 -0.90
N SER A 44 7.62 -40.44 -1.05
CA SER A 44 9.02 -40.53 -0.64
C SER A 44 9.25 -40.62 0.88
N LYS A 45 8.19 -40.83 1.65
CA LYS A 45 8.17 -41.10 3.10
C LYS A 45 8.48 -39.90 4.01
N ASP A 46 8.39 -38.70 3.56
CA ASP A 46 8.40 -37.56 4.47
C ASP A 46 6.99 -37.39 5.04
N LYS A 47 6.74 -37.95 6.22
CA LYS A 47 5.41 -37.93 6.89
C LYS A 47 4.88 -36.51 7.13
N ASN A 48 5.72 -35.50 6.92
CA ASN A 48 5.38 -34.10 7.12
C ASN A 48 5.00 -33.38 5.82
N THR A 49 5.05 -34.09 4.67
CA THR A 49 4.73 -33.46 3.37
C THR A 49 3.31 -33.82 2.97
N LYS A 50 2.46 -32.82 2.89
CA LYS A 50 1.03 -32.94 2.54
C LYS A 50 0.77 -32.26 1.20
N PRO A 51 0.16 -32.97 0.21
CA PRO A 51 -0.26 -32.32 -1.01
C PRO A 51 -1.50 -31.46 -0.75
N ILE A 52 -1.55 -30.28 -1.35
CA ILE A 52 -2.72 -29.40 -1.37
C ILE A 52 -3.05 -28.97 -2.79
N ILE A 53 -4.31 -28.62 -3.03
CA ILE A 53 -4.73 -28.04 -4.30
C ILE A 53 -4.95 -26.55 -4.14
N LEU A 54 -4.30 -25.75 -5.01
CA LEU A 54 -4.53 -24.33 -5.14
C LEU A 54 -4.67 -23.99 -6.61
N VAL A 55 -5.68 -23.22 -6.95
CA VAL A 55 -6.01 -22.85 -8.32
C VAL A 55 -5.75 -21.36 -8.52
N ASP A 56 -4.90 -21.02 -9.50
CA ASP A 56 -4.68 -19.63 -9.87
C ASP A 56 -5.92 -19.11 -10.60
N SER A 57 -6.61 -18.16 -9.99
CA SER A 57 -7.75 -17.47 -10.58
C SER A 57 -7.42 -15.99 -10.74
N TYR A 58 -7.48 -15.50 -11.97
CA TYR A 58 -7.12 -14.12 -12.32
C TYR A 58 -8.29 -13.32 -12.88
N TYR A 59 -9.42 -13.98 -13.17
CA TYR A 59 -10.65 -13.39 -13.67
C TYR A 59 -11.82 -14.30 -13.28
N LEU A 60 -13.04 -13.78 -13.29
CA LEU A 60 -14.23 -14.50 -12.81
C LEU A 60 -14.76 -15.45 -13.87
N ASP A 61 -15.04 -14.94 -15.05
CA ASP A 61 -15.67 -15.69 -16.12
C ASP A 61 -14.67 -16.13 -17.19
N LYS A 62 -14.91 -17.29 -17.79
CA LYS A 62 -14.00 -17.89 -18.76
C LYS A 62 -13.68 -16.99 -19.95
N ASP A 63 -14.64 -16.15 -20.36
CA ASP A 63 -14.48 -15.26 -21.50
C ASP A 63 -13.62 -14.00 -21.19
N GLU A 64 -13.37 -13.70 -19.91
CA GLU A 64 -12.55 -12.57 -19.48
C GLU A 64 -11.03 -12.78 -19.67
N TYR A 65 -10.59 -13.95 -20.22
CA TYR A 65 -9.17 -14.19 -20.50
C TYR A 65 -8.57 -13.14 -21.46
N GLU A 66 -9.40 -12.55 -22.34
CA GLU A 66 -8.99 -11.51 -23.29
C GLU A 66 -8.64 -10.19 -22.56
N VAL A 67 -9.38 -9.86 -21.50
CA VAL A 67 -9.10 -8.69 -20.65
C VAL A 67 -7.73 -8.84 -19.99
N LYS A 68 -7.44 -10.00 -19.41
CA LYS A 68 -6.12 -10.30 -18.87
C LYS A 68 -5.04 -10.27 -19.93
N GLY A 69 -5.36 -10.78 -21.14
CA GLY A 69 -4.47 -10.70 -22.30
C GLY A 69 -4.14 -9.25 -22.66
N LEU A 70 -5.12 -8.37 -22.67
CA LEU A 70 -4.93 -6.94 -22.93
C LEU A 70 -4.06 -6.28 -21.85
N LEU A 71 -4.36 -6.50 -20.56
CA LEU A 71 -3.56 -5.96 -19.44
C LEU A 71 -2.10 -6.42 -19.50
N ASN A 72 -1.87 -7.72 -19.74
CA ASN A 72 -0.53 -8.26 -19.90
C ASN A 72 0.21 -7.66 -21.11
N SER A 73 -0.52 -7.40 -22.20
CA SER A 73 0.02 -6.79 -23.42
C SER A 73 0.47 -5.35 -23.16
N ILE A 74 -0.33 -4.58 -22.41
CA ILE A 74 0.02 -3.21 -22.02
C ILE A 74 1.31 -3.20 -21.19
N VAL A 75 1.42 -4.09 -20.18
CA VAL A 75 2.61 -4.16 -19.32
C VAL A 75 3.85 -4.59 -20.09
N LYS A 76 3.72 -5.55 -21.00
CA LYS A 76 4.83 -6.09 -21.80
C LYS A 76 5.17 -5.26 -23.04
N GLY A 77 4.32 -4.30 -23.39
CA GLY A 77 4.49 -3.46 -24.58
C GLY A 77 4.35 -4.19 -25.93
N LYS A 78 3.84 -5.45 -25.91
CA LYS A 78 3.57 -6.28 -27.09
C LYS A 78 2.41 -7.21 -26.82
N PHE A 79 1.72 -7.65 -27.87
CA PHE A 79 0.60 -8.58 -27.75
C PHE A 79 0.99 -9.85 -26.98
N HIS A 80 0.15 -10.20 -26.00
CA HIS A 80 0.31 -11.38 -25.17
C HIS A 80 -1.05 -12.04 -24.96
N HIS A 81 -1.14 -13.32 -25.29
CA HIS A 81 -2.33 -14.11 -24.99
C HIS A 81 -2.28 -14.63 -23.57
N SER A 82 -3.39 -14.58 -22.86
CA SER A 82 -3.59 -15.22 -21.55
C SER A 82 -4.17 -16.63 -21.74
N SER A 83 -3.94 -17.49 -20.76
CA SER A 83 -4.58 -18.80 -20.71
C SER A 83 -6.08 -18.63 -20.49
N LYS A 84 -6.89 -19.45 -21.18
CA LYS A 84 -8.35 -19.51 -21.01
C LYS A 84 -8.77 -20.24 -19.72
N ASP A 85 -7.83 -20.85 -19.02
CA ASP A 85 -8.09 -21.74 -17.89
C ASP A 85 -7.79 -21.10 -16.52
N GLN A 86 -7.61 -19.76 -16.45
CA GLN A 86 -7.31 -19.04 -15.23
C GLN A 86 -8.53 -18.25 -14.70
N PHE A 87 -9.73 -18.70 -15.01
CA PHE A 87 -10.97 -18.19 -14.42
C PHE A 87 -11.22 -18.79 -13.04
N PHE A 88 -12.09 -18.16 -12.26
CA PHE A 88 -12.52 -18.69 -10.97
C PHE A 88 -13.31 -19.98 -11.17
N LYS A 89 -12.81 -21.09 -10.62
CA LYS A 89 -13.40 -22.41 -10.70
C LYS A 89 -14.01 -22.81 -9.37
N ASP A 90 -15.21 -23.34 -9.41
CA ASP A 90 -15.83 -23.96 -8.25
C ASP A 90 -15.21 -25.34 -7.95
N LYS A 91 -15.60 -25.89 -6.81
CA LYS A 91 -15.11 -27.18 -6.34
C LYS A 91 -15.44 -28.31 -7.30
N ASP A 92 -16.64 -28.29 -7.85
CA ASP A 92 -17.13 -29.38 -8.73
C ASP A 92 -16.35 -29.40 -10.05
N TYR A 93 -16.11 -28.23 -10.64
CA TYR A 93 -15.25 -28.12 -11.83
C TYR A 93 -13.84 -28.67 -11.58
N ILE A 94 -13.24 -28.35 -10.43
CA ILE A 94 -11.89 -28.82 -10.08
C ILE A 94 -11.88 -30.33 -9.91
N ILE A 95 -12.90 -30.90 -9.27
CA ILE A 95 -13.10 -32.35 -9.10
C ILE A 95 -13.15 -33.03 -10.45
N GLU A 96 -14.03 -32.57 -11.32
CA GLU A 96 -14.24 -33.16 -12.66
C GLU A 96 -12.94 -33.09 -13.47
N HIS A 97 -12.28 -31.96 -13.50
CA HIS A 97 -11.03 -31.77 -14.23
C HIS A 97 -9.94 -32.74 -13.75
N ILE A 98 -9.67 -32.82 -12.46
CA ILE A 98 -8.62 -33.71 -11.93
C ILE A 98 -8.98 -35.16 -12.14
N THR A 99 -10.25 -35.54 -11.96
CA THR A 99 -10.71 -36.90 -12.19
C THR A 99 -10.52 -37.32 -13.65
N SER A 100 -10.76 -36.39 -14.60
CA SER A 100 -10.56 -36.64 -16.05
C SER A 100 -9.09 -36.90 -16.42
N LEU A 101 -8.13 -36.45 -15.61
CA LEU A 101 -6.70 -36.72 -15.82
C LEU A 101 -6.33 -38.22 -15.62
N PHE A 102 -7.19 -38.98 -14.95
CA PHE A 102 -7.01 -40.41 -14.73
C PHE A 102 -7.77 -41.23 -15.75
N SER A 103 -7.23 -42.43 -16.10
CA SER A 103 -7.95 -43.36 -16.93
C SER A 103 -9.19 -43.88 -16.19
N GLU A 104 -10.23 -44.30 -16.95
CA GLU A 104 -11.49 -44.83 -16.41
C GLU A 104 -11.28 -45.83 -15.25
N LYS A 105 -10.28 -46.72 -15.36
CA LYS A 105 -9.93 -47.71 -14.33
C LYS A 105 -9.33 -47.10 -13.06
N ASN A 106 -8.84 -45.88 -13.16
CA ASN A 106 -8.14 -45.19 -12.04
C ASN A 106 -8.88 -43.92 -11.57
N GLN A 107 -10.07 -43.63 -12.07
CA GLN A 107 -10.84 -42.44 -11.69
C GLN A 107 -11.09 -42.37 -10.17
N GLN A 108 -11.45 -43.53 -9.56
CA GLN A 108 -11.64 -43.57 -8.11
C GLN A 108 -10.36 -43.15 -7.36
N ARG A 109 -9.20 -43.61 -7.80
CA ARG A 109 -7.91 -43.20 -7.20
C ARG A 109 -7.66 -41.71 -7.41
N GLY A 110 -8.06 -41.13 -8.53
CA GLY A 110 -7.97 -39.69 -8.78
C GLY A 110 -8.84 -38.90 -7.82
N PHE A 111 -10.06 -39.38 -7.61
CA PHE A 111 -11.00 -38.78 -6.66
C PHE A 111 -10.49 -38.88 -5.22
N ASP A 112 -9.99 -40.02 -4.77
CA ASP A 112 -9.47 -40.21 -3.43
C ASP A 112 -8.25 -39.27 -3.16
N TYR A 113 -7.35 -39.15 -4.14
CA TYR A 113 -6.18 -38.29 -4.03
C TYR A 113 -6.54 -36.81 -3.98
N MET A 114 -7.53 -36.40 -4.75
CA MET A 114 -8.02 -35.03 -4.72
C MET A 114 -8.73 -34.72 -3.40
N SER A 115 -9.54 -35.67 -2.88
CA SER A 115 -10.16 -35.53 -1.55
C SER A 115 -9.09 -35.32 -0.48
N GLU A 116 -8.00 -36.10 -0.51
CA GLU A 116 -6.86 -35.91 0.37
C GLU A 116 -6.25 -34.49 0.25
N MET A 117 -6.09 -33.98 -0.97
CA MET A 117 -5.55 -32.61 -1.18
C MET A 117 -6.46 -31.52 -0.62
N ILE A 118 -7.77 -31.70 -0.72
CA ILE A 118 -8.77 -30.77 -0.17
C ILE A 118 -8.77 -30.86 1.37
N ASP A 119 -8.77 -32.06 1.94
CA ASP A 119 -8.73 -32.28 3.40
C ASP A 119 -7.47 -31.66 4.00
N ASN A 120 -6.31 -31.81 3.34
CA ASN A 120 -5.06 -31.19 3.75
C ASN A 120 -5.12 -29.64 3.67
N LEU A 121 -5.82 -29.10 2.66
CA LEU A 121 -6.02 -27.65 2.54
C LEU A 121 -6.93 -27.14 3.65
N ASP A 122 -8.01 -27.84 3.97
CA ASP A 122 -8.91 -27.49 5.06
C ASP A 122 -8.18 -27.60 6.43
N GLU A 123 -7.35 -28.62 6.63
CA GLU A 123 -6.48 -28.72 7.80
C GLU A 123 -5.54 -27.51 7.89
N MET A 124 -4.84 -27.14 6.80
CA MET A 124 -3.96 -25.98 6.74
C MET A 124 -4.71 -24.70 7.10
N ILE A 125 -5.88 -24.48 6.50
CA ILE A 125 -6.71 -23.29 6.77
C ILE A 125 -7.14 -23.25 8.23
N SER A 126 -7.50 -24.40 8.83
CA SER A 126 -7.93 -24.48 10.23
C SER A 126 -6.83 -24.11 11.24
N THR A 127 -5.57 -24.20 10.84
CA THR A 127 -4.42 -23.79 11.68
C THR A 127 -4.19 -22.28 11.65
N ILE A 128 -4.83 -21.54 10.75
CA ILE A 128 -4.66 -20.10 10.60
C ILE A 128 -5.62 -19.39 11.56
N ASP A 129 -5.10 -18.89 12.67
CA ASP A 129 -5.84 -18.07 13.66
C ASP A 129 -5.30 -16.63 13.66
N PHE A 130 -4.98 -16.11 12.49
CA PHE A 130 -4.53 -14.73 12.38
C PHE A 130 -5.73 -13.80 12.15
N LYS A 131 -5.83 -12.77 13.00
CA LYS A 131 -6.83 -11.69 12.85
C LYS A 131 -6.12 -10.39 12.56
N ILE A 132 -6.44 -9.78 11.42
CA ILE A 132 -5.95 -8.45 11.10
C ILE A 132 -6.46 -7.48 12.16
N PRO A 133 -5.59 -6.74 12.89
CA PRO A 133 -6.00 -5.83 13.96
C PRO A 133 -6.60 -4.53 13.40
N LEU A 134 -7.78 -4.64 12.76
CA LEU A 134 -8.47 -3.50 12.17
C LEU A 134 -8.86 -2.46 13.22
N GLY A 135 -8.77 -1.18 12.86
CA GLY A 135 -9.19 -0.05 13.70
C GLY A 135 -8.23 0.31 14.83
N LYS A 136 -7.16 -0.43 15.05
CA LYS A 136 -6.11 -0.05 16.01
C LYS A 136 -5.15 0.92 15.37
N LYS A 137 -4.77 1.96 16.11
CA LYS A 137 -3.77 2.94 15.72
C LYS A 137 -2.53 2.77 16.58
N TYR A 138 -1.40 2.69 15.93
CA TYR A 138 -0.12 2.56 16.58
C TYR A 138 0.73 3.77 16.23
N LEU A 139 1.18 4.51 17.25
CA LEU A 139 2.09 5.63 17.10
C LEU A 139 3.49 5.19 17.53
N PRO A 140 4.53 5.62 16.84
CA PRO A 140 5.90 5.38 17.27
C PRO A 140 6.19 6.18 18.55
N ASP A 141 7.04 5.61 19.41
CA ASP A 141 7.59 6.32 20.56
C ASP A 141 8.78 7.17 20.14
N TYR A 142 8.88 8.38 20.67
CA TYR A 142 10.06 9.20 20.49
C TYR A 142 11.23 8.65 21.30
N GLU A 143 12.36 8.42 20.66
CA GLU A 143 13.59 7.98 21.32
C GLU A 143 14.44 9.18 21.72
N MET A 144 14.44 9.54 23.03
CA MET A 144 15.27 10.62 23.59
C MET A 144 16.76 10.31 23.41
N ASN A 145 17.53 11.31 22.99
CA ASN A 145 18.99 11.25 23.00
C ASN A 145 19.57 11.43 24.41
N GLU A 146 20.87 11.19 24.60
CA GLU A 146 21.51 11.26 25.90
C GLU A 146 21.44 12.64 26.59
N PRO A 147 21.57 13.79 25.90
CA PRO A 147 21.27 15.10 26.46
C PRO A 147 19.83 15.24 26.94
N GLU A 148 18.85 14.76 26.18
CA GLU A 148 17.42 14.89 26.52
C GLU A 148 17.04 14.04 27.74
N LYS A 149 17.61 12.85 27.89
CA LYS A 149 17.42 11.99 29.07
C LYS A 149 17.88 12.65 30.36
N LYS A 150 18.82 13.63 30.28
CA LYS A 150 19.24 14.44 31.42
C LYS A 150 18.28 15.60 31.72
N LEU A 151 17.48 16.01 30.73
CA LEU A 151 16.53 17.11 30.86
C LEU A 151 15.16 16.67 31.36
N ALA A 152 14.75 15.46 31.02
CA ALA A 152 13.40 14.95 31.31
C ALA A 152 13.43 13.44 31.59
N LYS A 153 12.49 13.00 32.43
CA LYS A 153 12.34 11.59 32.79
C LYS A 153 11.57 10.77 31.75
N ASP A 154 10.72 11.41 30.97
CA ASP A 154 9.86 10.81 29.96
C ASP A 154 9.54 11.82 28.83
N ASN A 155 8.97 11.33 27.73
CA ASN A 155 8.65 12.15 26.56
C ASN A 155 7.66 13.28 26.86
N LYS A 156 6.68 13.05 27.76
CA LYS A 156 5.76 14.09 28.18
C LYS A 156 6.50 15.22 28.91
N ALA A 157 7.36 14.88 29.85
CA ALA A 157 8.16 15.88 30.58
C ALA A 157 9.13 16.64 29.65
N LEU A 158 9.68 15.95 28.64
CA LEU A 158 10.52 16.57 27.61
C LEU A 158 9.74 17.56 26.75
N PHE A 159 8.55 17.19 26.33
CA PHE A 159 7.64 18.06 25.56
C PHE A 159 7.28 19.33 26.36
N GLU A 160 6.90 19.16 27.63
CA GLU A 160 6.60 20.28 28.52
C GLU A 160 7.82 21.18 28.73
N TYR A 161 9.01 20.60 28.88
CA TYR A 161 10.28 21.33 28.95
C TYR A 161 10.51 22.16 27.69
N TYR A 162 10.37 21.58 26.49
CA TYR A 162 10.53 22.32 25.25
C TYR A 162 9.49 23.42 25.09
N CYS A 163 8.23 23.16 25.41
CA CYS A 163 7.19 24.19 25.40
C CYS A 163 7.57 25.39 26.29
N LYS A 164 8.01 25.12 27.50
CA LYS A 164 8.42 26.21 28.45
C LYS A 164 9.64 26.94 27.95
N LYS A 165 10.67 26.23 27.48
CA LYS A 165 11.93 26.82 27.01
C LYS A 165 11.68 27.71 25.80
N LEU A 166 11.04 27.18 24.78
CA LEU A 166 10.81 27.88 23.52
C LEU A 166 9.81 29.05 23.67
N PHE A 167 8.82 28.89 24.55
CA PHE A 167 7.93 30.01 24.89
C PHE A 167 8.72 31.21 25.48
N LYS A 168 9.68 30.96 26.39
CA LYS A 168 10.54 32.00 26.93
C LYS A 168 11.41 32.62 25.84
N GLU A 169 12.02 31.81 25.01
CA GLU A 169 12.96 32.25 23.96
C GLU A 169 12.27 33.03 22.84
N LYS A 170 11.14 32.54 22.32
CA LYS A 170 10.50 33.11 21.13
C LYS A 170 9.41 34.13 21.43
N ILE A 171 8.66 33.93 22.53
CA ILE A 171 7.48 34.73 22.83
C ILE A 171 7.76 35.76 23.88
N GLN A 172 8.24 35.35 25.05
CA GLN A 172 8.50 36.30 26.17
C GLN A 172 9.62 37.31 25.88
N SER A 173 10.58 36.98 25.03
CA SER A 173 11.64 37.89 24.62
C SER A 173 11.12 39.03 23.71
N ASN A 174 9.99 38.87 23.08
CA ASN A 174 9.38 39.86 22.19
C ASN A 174 8.32 40.69 22.93
N LYS A 175 8.71 41.86 23.38
CA LYS A 175 7.86 42.79 24.17
C LYS A 175 6.65 43.35 23.40
N SER A 176 6.59 43.15 22.08
CA SER A 176 5.46 43.63 21.27
C SER A 176 4.27 42.68 21.23
N LEU A 177 4.42 41.47 21.78
CA LEU A 177 3.38 40.44 21.77
C LEU A 177 2.50 40.52 23.00
N ASP A 178 1.23 40.16 22.85
CA ASP A 178 0.30 39.92 23.98
C ASP A 178 0.63 38.56 24.65
N ILE A 179 1.60 38.61 25.57
CA ILE A 179 2.09 37.40 26.26
C ILE A 179 0.97 36.62 26.94
N LYS A 180 -0.13 37.28 27.37
CA LYS A 180 -1.25 36.61 28.02
C LYS A 180 -1.99 35.73 27.00
N ALA A 181 -2.34 36.26 25.84
CA ALA A 181 -3.00 35.51 24.76
C ALA A 181 -2.18 34.30 24.33
N TYR A 182 -0.86 34.46 24.13
CA TYR A 182 0.03 33.36 23.77
C TYR A 182 0.10 32.28 24.85
N LYS A 183 0.10 32.65 26.12
CA LYS A 183 0.14 31.70 27.24
C LYS A 183 -1.14 30.89 27.34
N GLU A 184 -2.31 31.54 27.20
CA GLU A 184 -3.61 30.88 27.20
C GLU A 184 -3.73 29.87 26.04
N ARG A 185 -3.28 30.27 24.84
CA ARG A 185 -3.24 29.42 23.68
C ARG A 185 -2.30 28.22 23.87
N LEU A 186 -1.09 28.43 24.40
CA LEU A 186 -0.15 27.35 24.67
C LEU A 186 -0.70 26.32 25.65
N GLU A 187 -1.33 26.76 26.74
CA GLU A 187 -1.90 25.84 27.73
C GLU A 187 -3.04 25.00 27.10
N LEU A 188 -3.89 25.62 26.28
CA LEU A 188 -4.94 24.91 25.56
C LEU A 188 -4.36 23.83 24.62
N GLU A 189 -3.43 24.23 23.77
CA GLU A 189 -2.82 23.29 22.78
C GLU A 189 -2.04 22.18 23.47
N LYS A 190 -1.21 22.50 24.46
CA LYS A 190 -0.42 21.55 25.24
C LYS A 190 -1.32 20.47 25.89
N ASN A 191 -2.41 20.88 26.51
CA ASN A 191 -3.34 19.96 27.16
C ASN A 191 -3.99 19.02 26.14
N LEU A 192 -4.43 19.54 24.99
CA LEU A 192 -5.04 18.72 23.93
C LEU A 192 -4.03 17.75 23.28
N ILE A 193 -2.78 18.15 23.10
CA ILE A 193 -1.71 17.29 22.57
C ILE A 193 -1.42 16.14 23.55
N ILE A 194 -1.37 16.44 24.86
CA ILE A 194 -1.15 15.43 25.90
C ILE A 194 -2.38 14.48 26.03
N GLU A 195 -3.59 15.03 26.11
CA GLU A 195 -4.83 14.23 26.16
C GLU A 195 -5.00 13.33 24.93
N GLY A 196 -4.57 13.83 23.77
CA GLY A 196 -4.62 13.09 22.50
C GLY A 196 -3.54 12.02 22.33
N ASN A 197 -2.62 11.89 23.29
CA ASN A 197 -1.46 10.98 23.22
C ASN A 197 -0.64 11.14 21.93
N VAL A 198 -0.45 12.40 21.46
CA VAL A 198 0.33 12.73 20.25
C VAL A 198 1.63 13.49 20.53
N VAL A 199 2.08 13.45 21.79
CA VAL A 199 3.32 14.09 22.23
C VAL A 199 4.52 13.62 21.41
N ASP A 200 4.67 12.30 21.27
CA ASP A 200 5.78 11.70 20.56
C ASP A 200 5.83 12.12 19.08
N TYR A 201 4.66 12.27 18.46
CA TYR A 201 4.55 12.76 17.08
C TYR A 201 5.15 14.17 16.92
N PHE A 202 4.86 15.08 17.87
CA PHE A 202 5.47 16.43 17.86
C PHE A 202 6.97 16.41 18.14
N LEU A 203 7.43 15.54 19.03
CA LEU A 203 8.85 15.40 19.33
C LEU A 203 9.64 14.83 18.15
N ILE A 204 9.07 13.84 17.44
CA ILE A 204 9.66 13.27 16.21
C ILE A 204 9.82 14.35 15.15
N LEU A 205 8.78 15.14 14.90
CA LEU A 205 8.86 16.23 13.91
C LEU A 205 9.85 17.31 14.32
N LYS A 206 9.84 17.73 15.60
CA LYS A 206 10.82 18.68 16.12
C LYS A 206 12.24 18.19 15.90
N ASP A 207 12.52 16.94 16.17
CA ASP A 207 13.83 16.33 15.99
C ASP A 207 14.28 16.35 14.53
N ILE A 208 13.39 16.01 13.60
CA ILE A 208 13.68 16.10 12.17
C ILE A 208 13.98 17.55 11.75
N VAL A 209 13.18 18.49 12.24
CA VAL A 209 13.38 19.92 11.97
C VAL A 209 14.73 20.42 12.52
N ASP A 210 15.07 20.06 13.75
CA ASP A 210 16.34 20.42 14.36
C ASP A 210 17.53 19.81 13.60
N TRP A 211 17.43 18.54 13.20
CA TRP A 211 18.44 17.88 12.36
C TRP A 211 18.63 18.59 11.01
N CYS A 212 17.54 19.04 10.38
CA CYS A 212 17.61 19.83 9.14
C CYS A 212 18.29 21.18 9.36
N LYS A 213 17.97 21.89 10.45
CA LYS A 213 18.57 23.18 10.79
C LYS A 213 20.08 23.08 11.01
N GLU A 214 20.54 22.07 11.76
CA GLU A 214 21.96 21.83 12.01
C GLU A 214 22.77 21.64 10.70
N ARG A 215 22.09 21.20 9.63
CA ARG A 215 22.69 20.98 8.30
C ARG A 215 22.39 22.07 7.29
N ASN A 216 21.79 23.17 7.73
CA ASN A 216 21.35 24.28 6.87
C ASN A 216 20.41 23.83 5.74
N ILE A 217 19.59 22.80 5.98
CA ILE A 217 18.51 22.37 5.10
C ILE A 217 17.30 23.24 5.39
N LEU A 218 16.91 24.07 4.44
CA LEU A 218 15.76 24.97 4.58
C LEU A 218 14.47 24.17 4.35
N LEU A 219 13.64 24.09 5.36
CA LEU A 219 12.28 23.57 5.27
C LEU A 219 11.30 24.65 4.82
N GLY A 220 10.12 24.24 4.37
CA GLY A 220 9.04 25.15 4.00
C GLY A 220 8.54 25.99 5.18
N ILE A 221 7.75 27.01 4.89
CA ILE A 221 7.18 27.91 5.92
C ILE A 221 6.02 27.25 6.69
N GLY A 222 5.64 26.02 6.34
CA GLY A 222 4.49 25.30 6.87
C GLY A 222 3.27 25.37 5.96
N ARG A 223 2.48 24.32 5.96
CA ARG A 223 1.28 24.16 5.14
C ARG A 223 0.16 23.47 5.92
N GLY A 224 -1.04 23.45 5.33
CA GLY A 224 -2.18 22.74 5.88
C GLY A 224 -2.67 23.32 7.22
N SER A 225 -3.28 22.46 8.01
CA SER A 225 -3.88 22.82 9.29
C SER A 225 -2.86 23.04 10.41
N ALA A 226 -1.65 22.48 10.30
CA ALA A 226 -0.58 22.61 11.28
C ALA A 226 -0.13 24.05 11.50
N ALA A 227 -0.27 24.93 10.50
CA ALA A 227 -0.02 26.35 10.61
C ALA A 227 -0.91 27.05 11.67
N GLY A 228 -2.03 26.44 12.09
CA GLY A 228 -2.88 26.92 13.16
C GLY A 228 -2.38 26.59 14.58
N SER A 229 -1.27 25.85 14.73
CA SER A 229 -0.72 25.44 16.05
C SER A 229 0.42 26.34 16.51
N LEU A 230 0.30 26.88 17.70
CA LEU A 230 1.36 27.63 18.38
C LEU A 230 2.53 26.70 18.77
N VAL A 231 2.25 25.46 19.14
CA VAL A 231 3.29 24.47 19.44
C VAL A 231 4.10 24.18 18.20
N SER A 232 3.45 23.96 17.04
CA SER A 232 4.15 23.77 15.77
C SER A 232 5.03 24.99 15.40
N TYR A 233 4.53 26.19 15.61
CA TYR A 233 5.30 27.43 15.41
C TYR A 233 6.50 27.51 16.35
N MET A 234 6.32 27.23 17.64
CA MET A 234 7.42 27.25 18.60
C MET A 234 8.49 26.19 18.30
N PHE A 235 8.09 25.02 17.82
CA PHE A 235 8.98 23.90 17.45
C PHE A 235 9.65 24.10 16.08
N ASP A 236 9.37 25.21 15.39
CA ASP A 236 9.82 25.48 14.02
C ASP A 236 9.33 24.49 12.96
N ILE A 237 8.32 23.71 13.29
CA ILE A 237 7.57 22.88 12.33
C ILE A 237 6.84 23.78 11.33
N THR A 238 6.35 24.93 11.79
CA THR A 238 5.80 25.99 10.93
C THR A 238 6.44 27.33 11.27
N HIS A 239 6.51 28.24 10.30
CA HIS A 239 7.06 29.58 10.48
C HIS A 239 6.00 30.68 10.51
N LEU A 240 4.72 30.29 10.50
CA LEU A 240 3.59 31.22 10.58
C LEU A 240 3.11 31.32 12.04
N ASP A 241 3.10 32.55 12.55
CA ASP A 241 2.58 32.82 13.89
C ASP A 241 1.03 32.73 13.88
N PRO A 242 0.45 31.70 14.51
CA PRO A 242 -0.99 31.47 14.40
C PRO A 242 -1.83 32.52 15.11
N ILE A 243 -1.29 33.20 16.13
CA ILE A 243 -2.01 34.24 16.87
C ILE A 243 -2.00 35.52 16.07
N LYS A 244 -0.85 35.93 15.53
CA LYS A 244 -0.71 37.10 14.68
C LYS A 244 -1.65 37.04 13.45
N TYR A 245 -1.82 35.87 12.86
CA TYR A 245 -2.69 35.67 11.69
C TYR A 245 -4.09 35.16 12.01
N ASN A 246 -4.45 35.12 13.32
CA ASN A 246 -5.76 34.65 13.80
C ASN A 246 -6.17 33.28 13.24
N LEU A 247 -5.23 32.32 13.24
CA LEU A 247 -5.45 30.97 12.78
C LEU A 247 -6.03 30.09 13.90
N LEU A 248 -7.02 29.25 13.54
CA LEU A 248 -7.76 28.43 14.49
C LEU A 248 -7.06 27.09 14.69
N PHE A 249 -6.71 26.78 15.95
CA PHE A 249 -6.14 25.49 16.34
C PHE A 249 -7.13 24.34 16.19
N GLU A 250 -8.39 24.60 16.40
CA GLU A 250 -9.46 23.59 16.33
C GLU A 250 -9.59 22.95 14.94
N ARG A 251 -9.12 23.63 13.89
CA ARG A 251 -9.02 23.06 12.54
C ARG A 251 -7.93 22.00 12.42
N PHE A 252 -6.89 22.09 13.22
CA PHE A 252 -5.79 21.16 13.27
C PHE A 252 -6.08 20.01 14.26
N LEU A 253 -6.37 20.33 15.52
CA LEU A 253 -6.67 19.35 16.57
C LEU A 253 -7.82 19.83 17.46
N ASN A 254 -8.82 18.98 17.71
CA ASN A 254 -9.90 19.24 18.61
C ASN A 254 -10.38 17.96 19.32
N LYS A 255 -11.14 18.10 20.42
CA LYS A 255 -11.63 16.95 21.21
C LYS A 255 -12.45 15.95 20.39
N ALA A 256 -13.29 16.42 19.47
CA ALA A 256 -14.12 15.53 18.66
C ALA A 256 -13.24 14.64 17.73
N ARG A 257 -12.20 15.20 17.13
CA ARG A 257 -11.22 14.45 16.35
C ARG A 257 -10.45 13.43 17.20
N LEU A 258 -10.03 13.83 18.39
CA LEU A 258 -9.34 12.91 19.31
C LEU A 258 -10.23 11.74 19.71
N LEU A 259 -11.52 11.97 20.02
CA LEU A 259 -12.48 10.92 20.35
C LEU A 259 -12.70 9.93 19.20
N THR A 260 -12.67 10.38 17.95
CA THR A 260 -12.72 9.52 16.76
C THR A 260 -11.39 8.86 16.45
N GLY A 261 -10.34 9.17 17.23
CA GLY A 261 -8.97 8.70 17.01
C GLY A 261 -8.33 9.27 15.74
N ALA A 262 -8.83 10.38 15.19
CA ALA A 262 -8.18 11.05 14.08
C ALA A 262 -6.88 11.71 14.56
N LEU A 263 -5.77 11.34 13.93
CA LEU A 263 -4.46 11.94 14.22
C LEU A 263 -4.34 13.29 13.52
N PRO A 264 -3.56 14.24 14.08
CA PRO A 264 -3.20 15.45 13.37
C PRO A 264 -2.32 15.10 12.16
N ASP A 265 -2.53 15.82 11.07
CA ASP A 265 -1.75 15.71 9.84
C ASP A 265 -0.81 16.91 9.74
N ILE A 266 0.49 16.64 9.71
CA ILE A 266 1.54 17.66 9.59
C ILE A 266 2.40 17.29 8.40
N ASP A 267 2.35 18.16 7.40
CA ASP A 267 3.18 18.07 6.20
C ASP A 267 4.37 19.04 6.27
N GLU A 268 5.54 18.55 5.91
CA GLU A 268 6.74 19.36 5.77
C GLU A 268 7.18 19.43 4.30
N ASP A 269 7.36 20.66 3.81
CA ASP A 269 7.95 20.89 2.51
C ASP A 269 9.48 20.81 2.62
N VAL A 270 10.07 19.81 1.97
CA VAL A 270 11.52 19.58 2.00
C VAL A 270 12.12 19.75 0.61
N PRO A 271 13.35 20.27 0.48
CA PRO A 271 14.05 20.35 -0.79
C PRO A 271 14.24 18.93 -1.40
N SER A 272 13.93 18.78 -2.67
CA SER A 272 13.95 17.47 -3.35
C SER A 272 15.30 16.77 -3.31
N ASN A 273 16.40 17.53 -3.31
CA ASN A 273 17.78 17.04 -3.21
C ASN A 273 18.15 16.53 -1.81
N HIS A 274 17.41 16.92 -0.75
CA HIS A 274 17.65 16.49 0.64
C HIS A 274 16.63 15.49 1.18
N ARG A 275 15.62 15.15 0.37
CA ARG A 275 14.57 14.20 0.80
C ARG A 275 15.16 12.85 1.25
N GLN A 276 16.11 12.31 0.48
CA GLN A 276 16.70 11.03 0.82
C GLN A 276 17.58 11.11 2.07
N ASP A 277 18.24 12.23 2.30
CA ASP A 277 19.06 12.45 3.50
C ASP A 277 18.20 12.42 4.77
N ILE A 278 17.01 13.05 4.70
CA ILE A 278 16.03 13.05 5.82
C ILE A 278 15.50 11.63 6.07
N ILE A 279 15.15 10.87 5.02
CA ILE A 279 14.72 9.48 5.15
C ILE A 279 15.82 8.63 5.79
N ASN A 280 17.05 8.77 5.34
CA ASN A 280 18.20 8.05 5.89
C ASN A 280 18.44 8.41 7.37
N TYR A 281 18.24 9.67 7.74
CA TYR A 281 18.30 10.10 9.13
C TYR A 281 17.23 9.40 9.99
N VAL A 282 15.99 9.40 9.53
CA VAL A 282 14.88 8.74 10.24
C VAL A 282 15.12 7.23 10.36
N MET A 283 15.55 6.58 9.28
CA MET A 283 15.92 5.16 9.30
C MET A 283 17.08 4.87 10.25
N GLY A 284 18.09 5.74 10.28
CA GLY A 284 19.23 5.63 11.19
C GLY A 284 18.84 5.78 12.65
N LYS A 285 17.86 6.64 12.96
CA LYS A 285 17.40 6.89 14.33
C LYS A 285 16.44 5.80 14.84
N TYR A 286 15.45 5.43 14.04
CA TYR A 286 14.40 4.49 14.47
C TYR A 286 14.69 3.03 14.07
N GLY A 287 15.60 2.81 13.13
CA GLY A 287 15.95 1.50 12.58
C GLY A 287 15.34 1.26 11.21
N GLU A 288 16.07 0.57 10.35
CA GLU A 288 15.58 0.21 9.00
C GLU A 288 14.36 -0.72 9.07
N ASP A 289 14.25 -1.50 10.13
CA ASP A 289 13.15 -2.43 10.37
C ASP A 289 11.86 -1.75 10.86
N GLN A 290 11.93 -0.49 11.28
CA GLN A 290 10.82 0.31 11.80
C GLN A 290 10.34 1.39 10.84
N VAL A 291 11.04 1.62 9.73
CA VAL A 291 10.72 2.70 8.80
C VAL A 291 10.47 2.15 7.40
N ALA A 292 9.35 2.54 6.80
CA ALA A 292 9.05 2.19 5.41
C ALA A 292 8.47 3.36 4.64
N CYS A 293 8.68 3.35 3.32
CA CYS A 293 7.96 4.22 2.41
C CYS A 293 6.59 3.64 2.10
N ILE A 294 5.57 4.49 1.98
CA ILE A 294 4.22 4.05 1.61
C ILE A 294 4.20 3.65 0.14
N GLY A 295 3.65 2.48 -0.14
CA GLY A 295 3.36 2.03 -1.49
C GLY A 295 2.14 2.74 -2.07
N THR A 296 2.11 2.95 -3.37
CA THR A 296 0.97 3.51 -4.09
C THR A 296 0.56 2.60 -5.24
N SER A 297 -0.73 2.45 -5.45
CA SER A 297 -1.29 1.81 -6.63
C SER A 297 -1.86 2.89 -7.55
N GLN A 298 -1.42 2.88 -8.79
CA GLN A 298 -1.98 3.72 -9.84
C GLN A 298 -2.90 2.86 -10.70
N ASN A 299 -4.17 3.19 -10.72
CA ASN A 299 -5.15 2.47 -11.50
C ASN A 299 -5.28 3.07 -12.91
N PHE A 300 -5.71 2.23 -13.85
CA PHE A 300 -6.06 2.70 -15.17
C PHE A 300 -7.20 3.71 -15.10
N LYS A 301 -7.02 4.82 -15.81
CA LYS A 301 -8.05 5.83 -16.08
C LYS A 301 -8.27 5.88 -17.58
N LEU A 302 -9.43 6.32 -18.02
CA LEU A 302 -9.83 6.29 -19.41
C LEU A 302 -8.75 6.81 -20.35
N LYS A 303 -8.27 8.02 -20.12
CA LYS A 303 -7.27 8.67 -20.98
C LYS A 303 -5.95 7.88 -21.07
N SER A 304 -5.46 7.36 -19.94
CA SER A 304 -4.22 6.59 -19.91
C SER A 304 -4.39 5.23 -20.55
N LEU A 305 -5.50 4.55 -20.28
CA LEU A 305 -5.80 3.24 -20.85
C LEU A 305 -5.97 3.33 -22.37
N LEU A 306 -6.76 4.30 -22.86
CA LEU A 306 -6.93 4.52 -24.29
C LEU A 306 -5.58 4.76 -24.98
N LYS A 307 -4.69 5.56 -24.39
CA LYS A 307 -3.37 5.81 -24.95
C LYS A 307 -2.51 4.55 -25.01
N ASP A 308 -2.52 3.71 -23.96
CA ASP A 308 -1.78 2.46 -23.92
C ASP A 308 -2.32 1.44 -24.96
N VAL A 309 -3.64 1.38 -25.12
CA VAL A 309 -4.31 0.53 -26.13
C VAL A 309 -3.97 0.98 -27.56
N LEU A 310 -4.06 2.27 -27.84
CA LEU A 310 -3.71 2.80 -29.16
C LEU A 310 -2.25 2.52 -29.53
N LYS A 311 -1.35 2.64 -28.56
CA LYS A 311 0.06 2.28 -28.73
C LYS A 311 0.23 0.79 -29.09
N LEU A 312 -0.49 -0.12 -28.41
CA LEU A 312 -0.46 -1.56 -28.75
C LEU A 312 -0.97 -1.86 -30.13
N LYS A 313 -1.96 -1.10 -30.61
CA LYS A 313 -2.50 -1.20 -31.96
C LYS A 313 -1.62 -0.56 -33.04
N GLY A 314 -0.45 -0.04 -32.66
CA GLY A 314 0.49 0.59 -33.58
C GLY A 314 0.03 1.95 -34.10
N VAL A 315 -0.93 2.58 -33.44
CA VAL A 315 -1.40 3.93 -33.79
C VAL A 315 -0.29 4.94 -33.54
N ASP A 316 -0.10 5.85 -34.48
CA ASP A 316 0.92 6.91 -34.35
C ASP A 316 0.75 7.70 -33.06
N PHE A 317 1.87 8.02 -32.43
CA PHE A 317 1.89 8.68 -31.11
C PHE A 317 1.24 10.07 -31.15
N SER A 318 1.44 10.83 -32.22
CA SER A 318 0.85 12.17 -32.37
C SER A 318 -0.66 12.06 -32.53
N TYR A 319 -1.14 11.08 -33.30
CA TYR A 319 -2.57 10.82 -33.45
C TYR A 319 -3.19 10.33 -32.14
N ALA A 320 -2.56 9.42 -31.40
CA ALA A 320 -3.00 8.97 -30.09
C ALA A 320 -3.08 10.13 -29.08
N ASN A 321 -2.12 11.07 -29.09
CA ASN A 321 -2.16 12.28 -28.28
C ASN A 321 -3.31 13.21 -28.69
N LEU A 322 -3.55 13.37 -29.97
CA LEU A 322 -4.67 14.16 -30.47
C LEU A 322 -6.00 13.59 -29.99
N ILE A 323 -6.23 12.29 -30.18
CA ILE A 323 -7.46 11.63 -29.72
C ILE A 323 -7.62 11.79 -28.21
N THR A 324 -6.57 11.50 -27.43
CA THR A 324 -6.66 11.60 -25.98
C THR A 324 -6.77 13.03 -25.46
N SER A 325 -6.45 14.04 -26.26
CA SER A 325 -6.61 15.45 -25.88
C SER A 325 -8.08 15.90 -25.80
N PHE A 326 -8.99 15.22 -26.48
CA PHE A 326 -10.43 15.50 -26.39
C PHE A 326 -11.03 15.13 -25.03
N PHE A 327 -10.37 14.23 -24.27
CA PHE A 327 -10.86 13.75 -22.99
C PHE A 327 -10.30 14.60 -21.85
N THR A 328 -11.18 15.24 -21.09
CA THR A 328 -10.86 15.92 -19.83
C THR A 328 -10.90 14.91 -18.67
N LYS A 329 -10.50 15.35 -17.45
CA LYS A 329 -10.55 14.49 -16.25
C LYS A 329 -11.95 14.01 -15.89
N GLU A 330 -12.98 14.71 -16.32
CA GLU A 330 -14.39 14.35 -16.08
C GLU A 330 -14.76 13.01 -16.72
N TYR A 331 -14.17 12.71 -17.87
CA TYR A 331 -14.39 11.43 -18.57
C TYR A 331 -13.70 10.23 -17.90
N ASP A 332 -12.71 10.47 -17.02
CA ASP A 332 -12.02 9.37 -16.32
C ASP A 332 -12.98 8.51 -15.46
N PHE A 333 -14.13 9.04 -15.06
CA PHE A 333 -15.15 8.34 -14.28
C PHE A 333 -16.27 7.75 -15.12
N ALA A 334 -16.40 8.17 -16.37
CA ALA A 334 -17.43 7.69 -17.27
C ALA A 334 -17.07 6.34 -17.94
N GLY A 335 -15.85 5.86 -17.76
CA GLY A 335 -15.40 4.62 -18.40
C GLY A 335 -15.47 4.68 -19.91
N VAL A 336 -15.73 3.55 -20.53
CA VAL A 336 -15.86 3.41 -22.00
C VAL A 336 -17.05 4.22 -22.53
N GLU A 337 -18.11 4.39 -21.76
CA GLU A 337 -19.24 5.27 -22.09
C GLU A 337 -18.76 6.68 -22.44
N GLY A 338 -17.73 7.21 -21.75
CA GLY A 338 -17.11 8.48 -22.07
C GLY A 338 -16.52 8.54 -23.49
N ILE A 339 -16.05 7.40 -24.04
CA ILE A 339 -15.56 7.34 -25.43
C ILE A 339 -16.72 7.47 -26.40
N TYR A 340 -17.85 6.79 -26.17
CA TYR A 340 -19.03 6.91 -27.00
C TYR A 340 -19.65 8.30 -26.96
N GLN A 341 -19.69 8.93 -25.78
CA GLN A 341 -20.16 10.32 -25.64
C GLN A 341 -19.26 11.30 -26.41
N MET A 342 -17.95 11.07 -26.43
CA MET A 342 -17.01 11.91 -27.20
C MET A 342 -17.16 11.64 -28.71
N ALA A 343 -17.40 10.40 -29.11
CA ALA A 343 -17.63 10.03 -30.51
C ALA A 343 -18.87 10.71 -31.10
N ALA A 344 -19.87 11.04 -30.29
CA ALA A 344 -21.02 11.82 -30.72
C ALA A 344 -20.68 13.28 -31.05
N LYS A 345 -19.54 13.80 -30.55
CA LYS A 345 -19.08 15.16 -30.73
C LYS A 345 -17.93 15.27 -31.72
N GLU A 346 -17.06 14.26 -31.76
CA GLU A 346 -15.78 14.27 -32.47
C GLU A 346 -15.68 13.12 -33.48
N GLN A 347 -15.73 13.43 -34.78
CA GLN A 347 -15.69 12.42 -35.84
C GLN A 347 -14.45 11.52 -35.77
N LYS A 348 -13.28 12.06 -35.39
CA LYS A 348 -12.05 11.29 -35.26
C LYS A 348 -12.15 10.18 -34.18
N VAL A 349 -12.88 10.46 -33.11
CA VAL A 349 -13.13 9.45 -32.04
C VAL A 349 -14.11 8.40 -32.54
N LYS A 350 -15.13 8.80 -33.33
CA LYS A 350 -16.06 7.86 -33.96
C LYS A 350 -15.35 6.90 -34.92
N ASP A 351 -14.46 7.44 -35.76
CA ASP A 351 -13.67 6.66 -36.69
C ASP A 351 -12.75 5.65 -35.95
N LEU A 352 -12.19 6.05 -34.82
CA LEU A 352 -11.40 5.20 -33.96
C LEU A 352 -12.21 4.03 -33.38
N ILE A 353 -13.43 4.29 -32.90
CA ILE A 353 -14.31 3.23 -32.40
C ILE A 353 -14.61 2.22 -33.50
N ASN A 354 -14.96 2.70 -34.69
CA ASN A 354 -15.28 1.83 -35.83
C ASN A 354 -14.10 0.92 -36.23
N GLN A 355 -12.86 1.39 -36.05
CA GLN A 355 -11.66 0.62 -36.37
C GLN A 355 -11.24 -0.36 -35.28
N HIS A 356 -11.59 -0.10 -34.03
CA HIS A 356 -11.06 -0.82 -32.86
C HIS A 356 -12.15 -1.20 -31.84
N HIS A 357 -13.38 -1.41 -32.28
CA HIS A 357 -14.57 -1.64 -31.45
C HIS A 357 -14.32 -2.71 -30.38
N ASP A 358 -13.92 -3.92 -30.78
CA ASP A 358 -13.72 -5.05 -29.86
C ASP A 358 -12.72 -4.75 -28.74
N THR A 359 -11.67 -3.98 -29.06
CA THR A 359 -10.65 -3.62 -28.07
C THR A 359 -11.15 -2.54 -27.13
N ILE A 360 -11.99 -1.62 -27.62
CA ILE A 360 -12.56 -0.56 -26.79
C ILE A 360 -13.55 -1.13 -25.79
N GLU A 361 -14.34 -2.14 -26.16
CA GLU A 361 -15.25 -2.84 -25.25
C GLU A 361 -14.48 -3.53 -24.11
N LEU A 362 -13.35 -4.20 -24.42
CA LEU A 362 -12.49 -4.82 -23.40
C LEU A 362 -11.89 -3.81 -22.42
N MET A 363 -11.78 -2.55 -22.82
CA MET A 363 -11.26 -1.50 -21.93
C MET A 363 -12.13 -1.27 -20.71
N ASP A 364 -13.44 -1.49 -20.79
CA ASP A 364 -14.34 -1.25 -19.66
C ASP A 364 -13.99 -2.14 -18.47
N LEU A 365 -13.70 -3.40 -18.71
CA LEU A 365 -13.25 -4.35 -17.69
C LEU A 365 -11.82 -4.09 -17.20
N CYS A 366 -11.01 -3.35 -17.98
CA CYS A 366 -9.68 -2.91 -17.58
C CYS A 366 -9.69 -1.63 -16.72
N MET A 367 -10.78 -0.86 -16.76
CA MET A 367 -10.89 0.39 -16.01
C MET A 367 -10.75 0.14 -14.51
N PHE A 368 -10.06 1.04 -13.86
CA PHE A 368 -9.78 1.00 -12.41
C PHE A 368 -8.92 -0.18 -11.93
N GLN A 369 -8.54 -1.11 -12.80
CA GLN A 369 -7.57 -2.14 -12.46
C GLN A 369 -6.19 -1.50 -12.18
N PRO A 370 -5.37 -2.11 -11.31
CA PRO A 370 -4.01 -1.63 -11.04
C PRO A 370 -3.17 -1.61 -12.32
N ARG A 371 -2.63 -0.44 -12.67
CA ARG A 371 -1.70 -0.24 -13.80
C ARG A 371 -0.26 -0.41 -13.38
N SER A 372 0.10 0.19 -12.26
CA SER A 372 1.46 0.16 -11.73
C SER A 372 1.46 0.37 -10.23
N PHE A 373 2.48 -0.16 -9.60
CA PHE A 373 2.79 0.11 -8.20
C PHE A 373 4.02 1.01 -8.14
N GLY A 374 4.03 1.91 -7.20
CA GLY A 374 5.11 2.84 -6.98
C GLY A 374 5.30 3.15 -5.51
N ILE A 375 6.27 4.00 -5.21
CA ILE A 375 6.51 4.52 -3.87
C ILE A 375 5.89 5.91 -3.81
N HIS A 376 5.17 6.21 -2.73
CA HIS A 376 4.62 7.54 -2.47
C HIS A 376 5.75 8.58 -2.42
N ALA A 377 5.55 9.69 -3.09
CA ALA A 377 6.61 10.69 -3.25
C ALA A 377 7.05 11.35 -1.93
N ALA A 378 6.19 11.38 -0.92
CA ALA A 378 6.42 12.12 0.31
C ALA A 378 6.35 11.26 1.58
N ALA A 379 5.38 10.38 1.71
CA ALA A 379 5.05 9.76 2.98
C ALA A 379 5.98 8.59 3.34
N ILE A 380 6.41 8.58 4.62
CA ILE A 380 7.08 7.47 5.29
C ILE A 380 6.28 7.07 6.51
N ILE A 381 6.38 5.81 6.90
CA ILE A 381 5.79 5.26 8.11
C ILE A 381 6.92 4.95 9.09
N ILE A 382 6.71 5.33 10.34
CA ILE A 382 7.52 4.90 11.48
C ILE A 382 6.60 4.06 12.37
N VAL A 383 6.96 2.80 12.62
CA VAL A 383 6.17 1.92 13.48
C VAL A 383 6.79 1.83 14.88
N PRO A 384 5.99 1.54 15.93
CA PRO A 384 6.52 1.32 17.27
C PRO A 384 7.53 0.18 17.27
N LYS A 385 8.59 0.30 18.06
CA LYS A 385 9.62 -0.73 18.21
C LYS A 385 9.15 -1.93 19.03
N TYR A 386 8.20 -1.69 19.94
CA TYR A 386 7.60 -2.71 20.79
C TYR A 386 6.08 -2.56 20.84
N ARG A 387 5.39 -3.69 20.89
CA ARG A 387 3.94 -3.77 21.07
C ARG A 387 3.65 -4.93 22.03
N ASP A 388 2.89 -4.65 23.08
CA ASP A 388 2.53 -5.64 24.11
C ASP A 388 3.76 -6.38 24.72
N GLY A 389 4.93 -5.68 24.75
CA GLY A 389 6.20 -6.22 25.27
C GLY A 389 7.04 -6.99 24.26
N GLU A 390 6.54 -7.20 23.06
CA GLU A 390 7.25 -7.87 21.97
C GLU A 390 7.83 -6.87 20.97
N ARG A 391 9.02 -7.17 20.44
CA ARG A 391 9.63 -6.36 19.38
C ARG A 391 8.81 -6.52 18.11
N THR A 392 8.51 -5.41 17.45
CA THR A 392 7.78 -5.36 16.19
C THR A 392 8.61 -4.78 15.08
N TYR A 393 8.18 -5.01 13.87
CA TYR A 393 8.81 -4.60 12.64
C TYR A 393 7.77 -3.99 11.71
N VAL A 394 8.22 -3.24 10.71
CA VAL A 394 7.31 -2.59 9.76
C VAL A 394 6.38 -3.58 9.05
N TRP A 395 6.85 -4.79 8.77
CA TRP A 395 6.03 -5.84 8.14
C TRP A 395 4.97 -6.46 9.06
N ASP A 396 5.00 -6.22 10.37
CA ASP A 396 3.93 -6.63 11.30
C ASP A 396 2.70 -5.71 11.20
N TYR A 397 2.80 -4.61 10.42
CA TYR A 397 1.77 -3.59 10.23
C TYR A 397 1.33 -3.47 8.76
N LEU A 398 1.98 -4.19 7.84
CA LEU A 398 1.67 -4.25 6.42
C LEU A 398 0.81 -5.47 6.12
#